data_4f06a590c018d79162401d54646369e4
#
_entry.id   4f06a590c018d79162401d54646369e4
#
_cell.length_a   1.000
_cell.length_b   1.000
_cell.length_c   1.000
_cell.angle_alpha   90.00
_cell.angle_beta   90.00
_cell.angle_gamma   90.00
#
_symmetry.space_group_name_H-M   'P 1'
#
loop_
_entity.id
_entity.type
_entity.pdbx_description
1 polymer ?
#
loop_
_entity_poly.entity_id
_entity_poly.type
_entity_poly.pdbx_seq_one_letter_code
_entity_poly.pdbx_strand_id
1 'polypeptide(L)'
;IIGRNADFILKDKDNVLNVFIHGDMPEKVARICKLYNVTEEEAEKMMADIDKRRMTNYRFYTEQKWGMAGNYTLSMNSSRLGYEMCEKMIMDCTKAGVAHSCICTSQVL
;
A
#
# COMPACT_ATOMS: atom_id res chain seq x y z
N ILE A 1 7.19 1.47 10.35
CA ILE A 1 6.88 2.91 10.33
C ILE A 1 5.47 3.10 9.78
N ILE A 2 4.66 3.81 10.52
CA ILE A 2 3.30 4.17 10.12
C ILE A 2 3.30 5.64 9.72
N GLY A 3 2.79 5.94 8.52
CA GLY A 3 2.73 7.30 8.01
C GLY A 3 2.66 7.33 6.50
N ARG A 4 2.70 8.53 5.95
CA ARG A 4 2.69 8.74 4.50
C ARG A 4 4.07 9.17 4.01
N ASN A 5 4.40 8.79 2.77
CA ASN A 5 5.64 9.16 2.10
C ASN A 5 6.93 8.63 2.76
N ALA A 6 6.83 7.70 3.70
CA ALA A 6 8.00 7.11 4.35
C ALA A 6 8.91 6.39 3.36
N ASP A 7 8.35 5.76 2.35
CA ASP A 7 9.07 5.11 1.26
C ASP A 7 10.00 6.10 0.52
N PHE A 8 9.52 7.32 0.28
CA PHE A 8 10.30 8.38 -0.36
C PHE A 8 11.35 8.97 0.60
N ILE A 9 10.95 9.26 1.83
CA ILE A 9 11.85 9.85 2.83
C ILE A 9 13.03 8.93 3.11
N LEU A 10 12.80 7.62 3.12
CA LEU A 10 13.82 6.61 3.45
C LEU A 10 14.42 5.92 2.22
N LYS A 11 14.16 6.42 1.01
CA LYS A 11 14.58 5.78 -0.24
C LYS A 11 16.08 5.52 -0.36
N ASP A 12 16.90 6.35 0.27
CA ASP A 12 18.37 6.25 0.21
C ASP A 12 18.95 5.35 1.30
N LYS A 13 18.10 4.70 2.10
CA LYS A 13 18.53 3.77 3.14
C LYS A 13 18.55 2.33 2.61
N ASP A 14 19.66 1.66 2.74
CA ASP A 14 19.84 0.28 2.26
C ASP A 14 19.10 -0.76 3.10
N ASN A 15 18.78 -0.43 4.34
CA ASN A 15 18.16 -1.34 5.30
C ASN A 15 16.65 -1.15 5.42
N VAL A 16 16.00 -0.67 4.37
CA VAL A 16 14.57 -0.43 4.33
C VAL A 16 13.90 -1.34 3.30
N LEU A 17 12.86 -2.03 3.74
CA LEU A 17 11.97 -2.78 2.87
C LEU A 17 10.73 -1.93 2.56
N ASN A 18 10.60 -1.50 1.32
CA ASN A 18 9.43 -0.76 0.84
C ASN A 18 8.40 -1.72 0.25
N VAL A 19 7.22 -1.74 0.85
CA VAL A 19 6.12 -2.63 0.45
C VAL A 19 4.91 -1.81 0.00
N PHE A 20 4.36 -2.15 -1.16
CA PHE A 20 3.10 -1.59 -1.62
C PHE A 20 2.06 -2.71 -1.66
N ILE A 21 0.95 -2.49 -0.95
CA ILE A 21 -0.15 -3.45 -0.88
C ILE A 21 -1.38 -2.84 -1.56
N HIS A 22 -1.92 -3.54 -2.53
CA HIS A 22 -3.13 -3.14 -3.23
C HIS A 22 -4.14 -4.29 -3.25
N GLY A 23 -5.36 -4.02 -3.68
CA GLY A 23 -6.41 -5.03 -3.76
C GLY A 23 -7.31 -4.81 -4.97
N ASP A 24 -8.09 -5.83 -5.30
CA ASP A 24 -9.06 -5.76 -6.39
C ASP A 24 -10.27 -4.91 -5.99
N MET A 25 -10.80 -4.16 -6.94
CA MET A 25 -11.90 -3.21 -6.69
C MET A 25 -13.14 -3.86 -6.07
N PRO A 26 -13.66 -5.03 -6.55
CA PRO A 26 -14.85 -5.64 -5.97
C PRO A 26 -14.70 -5.97 -4.48
N GLU A 27 -13.56 -6.49 -4.06
CA GLU A 27 -13.31 -6.80 -2.65
C GLU A 27 -13.17 -5.54 -1.79
N LYS A 28 -12.52 -4.52 -2.33
CA LYS A 28 -12.38 -3.23 -1.67
C LYS A 28 -13.75 -2.59 -1.44
N VAL A 29 -14.60 -2.59 -2.47
CA VAL A 29 -15.97 -2.06 -2.39
C VAL A 29 -16.77 -2.82 -1.33
N ALA A 30 -16.74 -4.15 -1.35
CA ALA A 30 -17.45 -4.98 -0.37
C ALA A 30 -17.02 -4.65 1.06
N ARG A 31 -15.73 -4.48 1.29
CA ARG A 31 -15.18 -4.14 2.60
C ARG A 31 -15.66 -2.77 3.08
N ILE A 32 -15.64 -1.78 2.21
CA ILE A 32 -16.09 -0.41 2.56
C ILE A 32 -17.59 -0.38 2.84
N CYS A 33 -18.40 -1.08 2.04
CA CYS A 33 -19.84 -1.20 2.29
C CYS A 33 -20.12 -1.78 3.67
N LYS A 34 -19.37 -2.81 4.06
CA LYS A 34 -19.54 -3.47 5.36
C LYS A 34 -19.08 -2.59 6.52
N LEU A 35 -17.96 -1.87 6.36
CA LEU A 35 -17.39 -1.03 7.42
C LEU A 35 -18.20 0.23 7.69
N TYR A 36 -18.70 0.87 6.64
CA TYR A 36 -19.37 2.17 6.74
C TYR A 36 -20.86 2.12 6.49
N ASN A 37 -21.41 0.93 6.21
CA ASN A 37 -22.83 0.73 5.95
C ASN A 37 -23.35 1.65 4.84
N VAL A 38 -22.66 1.69 3.72
CA VAL A 38 -22.98 2.48 2.54
C VAL A 38 -23.28 1.59 1.34
N THR A 39 -23.87 2.15 0.29
CA THR A 39 -24.13 1.43 -0.96
C THR A 39 -22.86 1.21 -1.75
N GLU A 40 -22.88 0.29 -2.73
CA GLU A 40 -21.72 0.03 -3.59
C GLU A 40 -21.30 1.29 -4.36
N GLU A 41 -22.24 2.07 -4.86
CA GLU A 41 -21.97 3.32 -5.57
C GLU A 41 -21.26 4.34 -4.67
N GLU A 42 -21.76 4.49 -3.44
CA GLU A 42 -21.14 5.38 -2.46
C GLU A 42 -19.76 4.91 -2.07
N ALA A 43 -19.57 3.61 -1.91
CA ALA A 43 -18.26 3.03 -1.59
C ALA A 43 -17.25 3.27 -2.71
N GLU A 44 -17.65 3.09 -3.98
CA GLU A 44 -16.79 3.36 -5.13
C GLU A 44 -16.35 4.82 -5.19
N LYS A 45 -17.26 5.75 -4.94
CA LYS A 45 -16.94 7.19 -4.88
C LYS A 45 -15.97 7.50 -3.75
N MET A 46 -16.22 6.97 -2.56
CA MET A 46 -15.34 7.17 -1.41
C MET A 46 -13.92 6.68 -1.70
N MET A 47 -13.80 5.51 -2.28
CA MET A 47 -12.51 4.93 -2.62
C MET A 47 -11.77 5.71 -3.68
N ALA A 48 -12.48 6.12 -4.75
CA ALA A 48 -11.90 6.93 -5.80
C ALA A 48 -11.38 8.26 -5.27
N ASP A 49 -12.13 8.91 -4.38
CA ASP A 49 -11.73 10.18 -3.77
C ASP A 49 -10.52 10.02 -2.85
N ILE A 50 -10.49 8.96 -2.05
CA ILE A 50 -9.37 8.70 -1.13
C ILE A 50 -8.11 8.37 -1.92
N ASP A 51 -8.20 7.49 -2.90
CA ASP A 51 -7.05 7.12 -3.72
C ASP A 51 -6.53 8.30 -4.54
N LYS A 52 -7.42 9.13 -5.07
CA LYS A 52 -7.04 10.35 -5.78
C LYS A 52 -6.30 11.33 -4.88
N ARG A 53 -6.77 11.52 -3.64
CA ARG A 53 -6.10 12.37 -2.66
C ARG A 53 -4.72 11.83 -2.30
N ARG A 54 -4.59 10.53 -2.11
CA ARG A 54 -3.31 9.89 -1.82
C ARG A 54 -2.34 10.04 -2.98
N MET A 55 -2.81 9.81 -4.19
CA MET A 55 -2.02 9.95 -5.40
C MET A 55 -1.51 11.37 -5.60
N THR A 56 -2.40 12.35 -5.44
CA THR A 56 -2.08 13.77 -5.57
C THR A 56 -1.11 14.21 -4.48
N ASN A 57 -1.34 13.80 -3.24
CA ASN A 57 -0.50 14.12 -2.11
C ASN A 57 0.91 13.55 -2.27
N TYR A 58 1.02 12.30 -2.68
CA TYR A 58 2.30 11.65 -2.92
C TYR A 58 3.10 12.37 -4.02
N ARG A 59 2.45 12.69 -5.13
CA ARG A 59 3.08 13.41 -6.24
C ARG A 59 3.53 14.80 -5.84
N PHE A 60 2.72 15.50 -5.04
CA PHE A 60 3.04 16.84 -4.57
C PHE A 60 4.31 16.87 -3.72
N TYR A 61 4.47 15.93 -2.78
CA TYR A 61 5.60 15.89 -1.88
C TYR A 61 6.82 15.16 -2.42
N THR A 62 6.65 14.24 -3.36
CA THR A 62 7.74 13.38 -3.83
C THR A 62 8.10 13.57 -5.30
N GLU A 63 7.26 14.24 -6.07
CA GLU A 63 7.36 14.36 -7.52
C GLU A 63 7.35 13.01 -8.25
N GLN A 64 6.96 11.93 -7.55
CA GLN A 64 6.86 10.58 -8.06
C GLN A 64 5.40 10.15 -8.20
N LYS A 65 5.17 9.17 -9.06
CA LYS A 65 3.85 8.59 -9.25
C LYS A 65 3.61 7.50 -8.20
N TRP A 66 2.53 7.65 -7.42
CA TRP A 66 2.15 6.68 -6.40
C TRP A 66 1.75 5.34 -7.02
N GLY A 67 2.20 4.24 -6.42
CA GLY A 67 1.90 2.90 -6.90
C GLY A 67 2.76 2.41 -8.04
N MET A 68 3.79 3.14 -8.45
CA MET A 68 4.76 2.66 -9.44
C MET A 68 5.63 1.55 -8.84
N ALA A 69 5.62 0.39 -9.47
CA ALA A 69 6.34 -0.79 -8.97
C ALA A 69 7.83 -0.53 -8.71
N GLY A 70 8.45 0.31 -9.51
CA GLY A 70 9.88 0.66 -9.36
C GLY A 70 10.22 1.43 -8.10
N ASN A 71 9.23 2.01 -7.41
CA ASN A 71 9.44 2.74 -6.16
C ASN A 71 9.42 1.83 -4.92
N TYR A 72 9.08 0.56 -5.09
CA TYR A 72 8.88 -0.39 -3.99
C TYR A 72 9.72 -1.64 -4.20
N THR A 73 10.20 -2.22 -3.10
CA THR A 73 10.91 -3.49 -3.13
C THR A 73 9.95 -4.64 -3.40
N LEU A 74 8.76 -4.57 -2.83
CA LEU A 74 7.73 -5.60 -2.95
C LEU A 74 6.36 -4.97 -3.15
N SER A 75 5.66 -5.40 -4.19
CA SER A 75 4.29 -4.95 -4.48
C SER A 75 3.40 -6.18 -4.53
N MET A 76 2.30 -6.17 -3.75
CA MET A 76 1.44 -7.34 -3.57
C MET A 76 -0.02 -7.00 -3.74
N ASN A 77 -0.79 -7.93 -4.33
CA ASN A 77 -2.24 -7.85 -4.37
C ASN A 77 -2.82 -8.71 -3.24
N SER A 78 -3.32 -8.06 -2.20
CA SER A 78 -3.87 -8.75 -1.03
C SER A 78 -5.18 -9.49 -1.33
N SER A 79 -5.93 -9.07 -2.34
CA SER A 79 -7.16 -9.75 -2.76
C SER A 79 -6.88 -11.13 -3.36
N ARG A 80 -5.76 -11.27 -4.07
CA ARG A 80 -5.38 -12.53 -4.71
C ARG A 80 -4.55 -13.44 -3.82
N LEU A 81 -3.65 -12.85 -3.02
CA LEU A 81 -2.74 -13.61 -2.16
C LEU A 81 -3.34 -13.92 -0.80
N GLY A 82 -4.22 -13.05 -0.29
CA GLY A 82 -4.70 -13.09 1.09
C GLY A 82 -3.73 -12.42 2.05
N TYR A 83 -4.23 -11.97 3.18
CA TYR A 83 -3.41 -11.24 4.17
C TYR A 83 -2.32 -12.12 4.77
N GLU A 84 -2.62 -13.39 5.02
CA GLU A 84 -1.62 -14.33 5.59
C GLU A 84 -0.43 -14.53 4.66
N MET A 85 -0.67 -14.67 3.37
CA MET A 85 0.43 -14.83 2.40
C MET A 85 1.24 -13.54 2.26
N CYS A 86 0.58 -12.38 2.25
CA CYS A 86 1.27 -11.10 2.21
C CYS A 86 2.19 -10.94 3.43
N GLU A 87 1.67 -11.24 4.62
CA GLU A 87 2.44 -11.19 5.85
C GLU A 87 3.64 -12.14 5.80
N LYS A 88 3.43 -13.37 5.34
CA LYS A 88 4.50 -14.35 5.19
C LYS A 88 5.59 -13.87 4.24
N MET A 89 5.23 -13.30 3.11
CA MET A 89 6.18 -12.79 2.13
C MET A 89 7.03 -11.65 2.71
N ILE A 90 6.42 -10.75 3.47
CA ILE A 90 7.13 -9.66 4.14
C ILE A 90 8.11 -10.24 5.17
N MET A 91 7.67 -11.19 5.97
CA MET A 91 8.52 -11.83 6.97
C MET A 91 9.68 -12.61 6.33
N ASP A 92 9.43 -13.31 5.23
CA ASP A 92 10.48 -14.02 4.50
C ASP A 92 11.53 -13.06 3.94
N CYS A 93 11.13 -11.88 3.45
CA CYS A 93 12.06 -10.85 3.01
C CYS A 93 12.95 -10.36 4.16
N THR A 94 12.40 -10.18 5.34
CA THR A 94 13.20 -9.75 6.52
C THR A 94 14.18 -10.83 6.95
N LYS A 95 13.76 -12.10 6.94
CA LYS A 95 14.63 -13.25 7.25
C LYS A 95 15.77 -13.40 6.25
N ALA A 96 15.53 -13.07 4.99
CA ALA A 96 16.54 -13.09 3.94
C ALA A 96 17.55 -11.93 4.02
N GLY A 97 17.37 -11.02 4.98
CA GLY A 97 18.28 -9.88 5.16
C GLY A 97 17.99 -8.68 4.23
N VAL A 98 16.82 -8.66 3.60
CA VAL A 98 16.42 -7.53 2.71
C VAL A 98 16.22 -6.25 3.51
N ALA A 99 15.70 -6.38 4.76
CA ALA A 99 15.56 -5.25 5.67
C ALA A 99 15.90 -5.67 7.09
N HIS A 100 16.72 -4.87 7.77
CA HIS A 100 17.18 -5.15 9.13
C HIS A 100 16.56 -4.23 10.17
N SER A 101 16.11 -3.04 9.80
CA SER A 101 15.64 -2.04 10.77
C SER A 101 14.34 -1.36 10.43
N CYS A 102 13.87 -1.42 9.20
CA CYS A 102 12.67 -0.66 8.83
C CYS A 102 11.86 -1.32 7.71
N ILE A 103 10.55 -1.39 7.91
CA ILE A 103 9.58 -1.79 6.89
C ILE A 103 8.63 -0.62 6.66
N CYS A 104 8.58 -0.12 5.44
CA CYS A 104 7.65 0.94 5.04
C CYS A 104 6.53 0.32 4.20
N THR A 105 5.29 0.53 4.61
CA THR A 105 4.13 -0.03 3.93
C THR A 105 3.24 1.08 3.39
N SER A 106 2.96 1.04 2.09
CA SER A 106 1.91 1.84 1.46
C SER A 106 0.75 0.94 1.11
N GLN A 107 -0.44 1.37 1.43
CA GLN A 107 -1.64 0.57 1.23
C GLN A 107 -2.71 1.35 0.48
N VAL A 108 -3.28 0.71 -0.52
CA VAL A 108 -4.49 1.17 -1.20
C VAL A 108 -5.69 0.63 -0.45
N LEU A 109 -6.69 1.43 -0.20
CA LEU A 109 -7.91 1.02 0.49
C LEU A 109 -8.76 0.05 -0.32
#